data_d9bce4ce73beae3fa0aa55138eeab89c
#
_entry.id   d9bce4ce73beae3fa0aa55138eeab89c
#
_cell.length_a   1.000
_cell.length_b   1.000
_cell.length_c   1.000
_cell.angle_alpha   90.00
_cell.angle_beta   90.00
_cell.angle_gamma   90.00
#
_symmetry.space_group_name_H-M   'P 1'
#
loop_
_entity.id
_entity.type
_entity.pdbx_description
1 polymer ?
#
loop_
_entity_poly.entity_id
_entity_poly.type
_entity_poly.pdbx_seq_one_letter_code
_entity_poly.pdbx_strand_id
1 'polypeptide(L)'
;IIDGLILETHGFQIFKDREQMALLRKLAATRGLLVLTDSDGAGFVIRNYLRGCIPKEQIRHAYIPDLFGKEKRKKSPSKEGKLGVEGIPASVIREALEKAGVCCGEGEPTPKGPPITKADLFAAGLSGGEGSAARRLAFQKKLDLPERLSPNGLLQILNATMSREVFF
;
A
#
# COMPACT_ATOMS: atom_id res chain seq x y z
N ILE A 1 -1.35 12.39 -6.64
CA ILE A 1 -2.17 11.74 -7.69
C ILE A 1 -3.39 11.09 -7.04
N ILE A 2 -3.20 10.42 -5.92
CA ILE A 2 -4.24 9.74 -5.14
C ILE A 2 -4.03 10.09 -3.67
N ASP A 3 -5.11 10.39 -2.97
CA ASP A 3 -5.11 10.41 -1.52
C ASP A 3 -5.51 9.02 -1.03
N GLY A 4 -4.56 8.26 -0.53
CA GLY A 4 -4.77 6.88 -0.12
C GLY A 4 -3.53 6.22 0.46
N LEU A 5 -3.74 5.06 1.09
CA LEU A 5 -2.66 4.24 1.62
C LEU A 5 -1.91 3.55 0.48
N ILE A 6 -0.63 3.85 0.32
CA ILE A 6 0.25 3.20 -0.64
C ILE A 6 1.17 2.24 0.11
N LEU A 7 1.18 0.99 -0.32
CA LEU A 7 2.05 -0.06 0.22
C LEU A 7 2.95 -0.59 -0.90
N GLU A 8 4.25 -0.58 -0.66
CA GLU A 8 5.23 -1.17 -1.57
C GLU A 8 5.48 -2.62 -1.20
N THR A 9 5.42 -3.51 -2.19
CA THR A 9 5.64 -4.96 -1.98
C THR A 9 7.08 -5.39 -2.24
N HIS A 10 7.94 -4.48 -2.67
CA HIS A 10 9.34 -4.74 -3.03
C HIS A 10 9.51 -5.91 -4.01
N GLY A 11 8.65 -5.94 -5.02
CA GLY A 11 8.68 -6.95 -6.08
C GLY A 11 8.40 -8.36 -5.57
N PHE A 12 9.26 -9.32 -5.90
CA PHE A 12 9.10 -10.73 -5.55
C PHE A 12 9.24 -11.05 -4.05
N GLN A 13 9.63 -10.10 -3.22
CA GLN A 13 9.69 -10.32 -1.76
C GLN A 13 8.31 -10.67 -1.18
N ILE A 14 7.22 -10.17 -1.79
CA ILE A 14 5.86 -10.47 -1.38
C ILE A 14 5.54 -11.98 -1.34
N PHE A 15 6.21 -12.80 -2.12
CA PHE A 15 5.99 -14.25 -2.13
C PHE A 15 6.46 -14.95 -0.85
N LYS A 16 7.37 -14.33 -0.12
CA LYS A 16 7.96 -14.85 1.12
C LYS A 16 7.55 -14.08 2.36
N ASP A 17 6.99 -12.87 2.19
CA ASP A 17 6.58 -11.99 3.29
C ASP A 17 5.14 -12.30 3.72
N ARG A 18 5.02 -13.24 4.66
CA ARG A 18 3.73 -13.67 5.21
C ARG A 18 3.03 -12.56 5.97
N GLU A 19 3.78 -11.70 6.68
CA GLU A 19 3.22 -10.59 7.46
C GLU A 19 2.62 -9.53 6.54
N GLN A 20 3.36 -9.15 5.49
CA GLN A 20 2.84 -8.20 4.50
C GLN A 20 1.64 -8.78 3.76
N MET A 21 1.64 -10.07 3.44
CA MET A 21 0.49 -10.72 2.80
C MET A 21 -0.75 -10.75 3.71
N ALA A 22 -0.58 -10.98 5.01
CA ALA A 22 -1.67 -10.92 5.99
C ALA A 22 -2.25 -9.49 6.08
N LEU A 23 -1.38 -8.47 6.11
CA LEU A 23 -1.80 -7.06 6.07
C LEU A 23 -2.59 -6.75 4.79
N LEU A 24 -2.09 -7.15 3.63
CA LEU A 24 -2.79 -6.92 2.35
C LEU A 24 -4.17 -7.58 2.33
N ARG A 25 -4.33 -8.81 2.85
CA ARG A 25 -5.63 -9.47 2.97
C ARG A 25 -6.58 -8.71 3.89
N LYS A 26 -6.09 -8.22 5.03
CA LYS A 26 -6.89 -7.44 5.98
C LYS A 26 -7.39 -6.13 5.35
N LEU A 27 -6.51 -5.41 4.67
CA LEU A 27 -6.87 -4.18 3.97
C LEU A 27 -7.80 -4.44 2.79
N ALA A 28 -7.59 -5.51 2.05
CA ALA A 28 -8.47 -5.92 0.96
C ALA A 28 -9.90 -6.18 1.45
N ALA A 29 -10.06 -6.87 2.58
CA ALA A 29 -11.36 -7.17 3.16
C ALA A 29 -12.11 -5.93 3.68
N THR A 30 -11.40 -4.90 4.13
CA THR A 30 -12.01 -3.71 4.74
C THR A 30 -12.22 -2.56 3.75
N ARG A 31 -11.31 -2.39 2.79
CA ARG A 31 -11.27 -1.22 1.89
C ARG A 31 -11.16 -1.58 0.40
N GLY A 32 -10.93 -2.83 0.09
CA GLY A 32 -10.47 -3.24 -1.23
C GLY A 32 -8.99 -2.96 -1.45
N LEU A 33 -8.43 -3.60 -2.45
CA LEU A 33 -7.04 -3.46 -2.86
C LEU A 33 -6.96 -3.09 -4.33
N LEU A 34 -6.16 -2.09 -4.65
CA LEU A 34 -5.78 -1.77 -6.01
C LEU A 34 -4.31 -2.12 -6.24
N VAL A 35 -4.06 -2.94 -7.23
CA VAL A 35 -2.71 -3.37 -7.60
C VAL A 35 -2.23 -2.59 -8.82
N LEU A 36 -1.11 -1.90 -8.65
CA LEU A 36 -0.38 -1.23 -9.72
C LEU A 36 1.03 -1.82 -9.78
N THR A 37 1.41 -2.35 -10.92
CA THR A 37 2.76 -2.88 -11.17
C THR A 37 3.25 -2.43 -12.54
N ASP A 38 4.53 -2.62 -12.81
CA ASP A 38 5.07 -2.51 -14.15
C ASP A 38 4.33 -3.44 -15.12
N SER A 39 4.30 -3.09 -16.40
CA SER A 39 3.67 -3.87 -17.47
C SER A 39 4.62 -4.91 -18.08
N ASP A 40 5.54 -5.42 -17.28
CA ASP A 40 6.49 -6.47 -17.66
C ASP A 40 6.08 -7.85 -17.12
N GLY A 41 6.84 -8.88 -17.50
CA GLY A 41 6.59 -10.26 -17.05
C GLY A 41 6.62 -10.40 -15.52
N ALA A 42 7.49 -9.68 -14.81
CA ALA A 42 7.59 -9.71 -13.36
C ALA A 42 6.32 -9.14 -12.70
N GLY A 43 5.82 -8.00 -13.21
CA GLY A 43 4.57 -7.41 -12.74
C GLY A 43 3.38 -8.34 -12.90
N PHE A 44 3.28 -9.06 -14.03
CA PHE A 44 2.21 -10.05 -14.24
C PHE A 44 2.30 -11.24 -13.28
N VAL A 45 3.49 -11.73 -12.95
CA VAL A 45 3.67 -12.80 -11.95
C VAL A 45 3.20 -12.36 -10.58
N ILE A 46 3.54 -11.15 -10.14
CA ILE A 46 3.08 -10.57 -8.86
C ILE A 46 1.55 -10.44 -8.84
N ARG A 47 0.94 -9.93 -9.93
CA ARG A 47 -0.52 -9.80 -10.06
C ARG A 47 -1.22 -11.15 -9.94
N ASN A 48 -0.71 -12.18 -10.61
CA ASN A 48 -1.28 -13.52 -10.56
C ASN A 48 -1.19 -14.12 -9.16
N TYR A 49 -0.07 -13.92 -8.48
CA TYR A 49 0.08 -14.36 -7.09
C TYR A 49 -0.94 -13.68 -6.16
N LEU A 50 -1.07 -12.36 -6.22
CA LEU A 50 -2.03 -11.61 -5.40
C LEU A 50 -3.46 -12.02 -5.71
N ARG A 51 -3.80 -12.23 -6.99
CA ARG A 51 -5.11 -12.72 -7.42
C ARG A 51 -5.45 -14.10 -6.88
N GLY A 52 -4.44 -14.96 -6.70
CA GLY A 52 -4.60 -16.27 -6.07
C GLY A 52 -4.73 -16.22 -4.54
N CYS A 53 -4.32 -15.11 -3.91
CA CYS A 53 -4.27 -14.98 -2.46
C CYS A 53 -5.39 -14.11 -1.86
N ILE A 54 -6.08 -13.31 -2.67
CA ILE A 54 -7.09 -12.33 -2.25
C ILE A 54 -8.37 -12.55 -3.07
N PRO A 55 -9.56 -12.56 -2.45
CA PRO A 55 -10.83 -12.71 -3.14
C PRO A 55 -11.01 -11.69 -4.27
N LYS A 56 -11.57 -12.13 -5.40
CA LYS A 56 -11.72 -11.33 -6.62
C LYS A 56 -12.47 -10.02 -6.40
N GLU A 57 -13.44 -10.03 -5.49
CA GLU A 57 -14.30 -8.90 -5.16
C GLU A 57 -13.56 -7.82 -4.37
N GLN A 58 -12.43 -8.19 -3.75
CA GLN A 58 -11.63 -7.32 -2.88
C GLN A 58 -10.38 -6.77 -3.57
N ILE A 59 -10.11 -7.18 -4.82
CA ILE A 59 -8.90 -6.79 -5.53
C ILE A 59 -9.22 -6.25 -6.93
N ARG A 60 -8.64 -5.11 -7.25
CA ARG A 60 -8.68 -4.51 -8.58
C ARG A 60 -7.28 -4.36 -9.12
N HIS A 61 -7.15 -4.33 -10.43
CA HIS A 61 -5.86 -4.21 -11.12
C HIS A 61 -5.88 -3.01 -12.07
N ALA A 62 -5.04 -2.03 -11.84
CA ALA A 62 -4.77 -0.97 -12.78
C ALA A 62 -3.63 -1.39 -13.73
N TYR A 63 -3.84 -1.25 -15.02
CA TYR A 63 -2.87 -1.59 -16.06
C TYR A 63 -2.38 -0.30 -16.72
N ILE A 64 -1.09 -0.08 -16.64
CA ILE A 64 -0.43 0.99 -17.38
C ILE A 64 -0.08 0.50 -18.79
N PRO A 65 -0.18 1.35 -19.82
CA PRO A 65 0.23 0.99 -21.17
C PRO A 65 1.73 0.73 -21.25
N ASP A 66 2.12 -0.09 -22.23
CA ASP A 66 3.53 -0.30 -22.56
C ASP A 66 4.13 0.97 -23.14
N LEU A 67 4.90 1.68 -22.34
CA LEU A 67 5.69 2.81 -22.79
C LEU A 67 7.15 2.40 -22.86
N PHE A 68 7.74 2.56 -24.03
CA PHE A 68 9.14 2.21 -24.26
C PHE A 68 10.04 3.42 -23.98
N GLY A 69 11.17 3.16 -23.36
CA GLY A 69 12.13 4.21 -23.04
C GLY A 69 13.13 3.79 -21.99
N LYS A 70 13.94 4.76 -21.60
CA LYS A 70 14.94 4.62 -20.55
C LYS A 70 14.55 5.50 -19.36
N GLU A 71 14.45 4.93 -18.19
CA GLU A 71 14.27 5.70 -16.96
C GLU A 71 15.48 6.59 -16.70
N LYS A 72 15.25 7.84 -16.27
CA LYS A 72 16.31 8.84 -16.04
C LYS A 72 17.38 8.36 -15.05
N ARG A 73 17.01 7.50 -14.08
CA ARG A 73 17.94 6.99 -13.07
C ARG A 73 18.73 5.75 -13.48
N LYS A 74 18.29 5.02 -14.50
CA LYS A 74 18.94 3.78 -14.95
C LYS A 74 20.03 4.06 -16.00
N LYS A 75 21.18 3.38 -15.89
CA LYS A 75 22.27 3.46 -16.88
C LYS A 75 21.89 2.80 -18.21
N SER A 76 21.05 1.76 -18.17
CA SER A 76 20.56 1.01 -19.33
C SER A 76 19.04 0.81 -19.25
N PRO A 77 18.34 0.61 -20.39
CA PRO A 77 16.93 0.24 -20.41
C PRO A 77 16.67 -1.07 -19.64
N SER A 78 15.41 -1.31 -19.28
CA SER A 78 14.97 -2.62 -18.75
C SER A 78 15.18 -3.72 -19.80
N LYS A 79 15.15 -4.99 -19.40
CA LYS A 79 15.31 -6.13 -20.33
C LYS A 79 14.30 -6.11 -21.49
N GLU A 80 13.09 -5.60 -21.25
CA GLU A 80 12.03 -5.47 -22.25
C GLU A 80 11.97 -4.08 -22.87
N GLY A 81 12.87 -3.16 -22.51
CA GLY A 81 12.89 -1.77 -23.00
C GLY A 81 11.72 -0.91 -22.53
N LYS A 82 10.88 -1.42 -21.63
CA LYS A 82 9.69 -0.73 -21.10
C LYS A 82 10.06 0.18 -19.94
N LEU A 83 9.34 1.28 -19.80
CA LEU A 83 9.40 2.15 -18.63
C LEU A 83 8.67 1.48 -17.46
N GLY A 84 9.30 1.48 -16.29
CA GLY A 84 8.63 1.15 -15.05
C GLY A 84 7.66 2.26 -14.61
N VAL A 85 6.78 1.98 -13.65
CA VAL A 85 5.79 2.94 -13.11
C VAL A 85 6.44 4.27 -12.72
N GLU A 86 7.67 4.26 -12.24
CA GLU A 86 8.44 5.46 -11.87
C GLU A 86 8.72 6.40 -13.05
N GLY A 87 8.83 5.86 -14.25
CA GLY A 87 9.13 6.63 -15.48
C GLY A 87 7.90 7.13 -16.22
N ILE A 88 6.70 6.78 -15.76
CA ILE A 88 5.44 7.06 -16.45
C ILE A 88 4.86 8.39 -15.97
N PRO A 89 4.32 9.24 -16.90
CA PRO A 89 3.66 10.48 -16.52
C PRO A 89 2.47 10.25 -15.58
N ALA A 90 2.28 11.15 -14.63
CA ALA A 90 1.18 11.06 -13.65
C ALA A 90 -0.21 11.02 -14.30
N SER A 91 -0.39 11.67 -15.46
CA SER A 91 -1.63 11.63 -16.23
C SER A 91 -1.99 10.22 -16.71
N VAL A 92 -0.99 9.47 -17.17
CA VAL A 92 -1.19 8.08 -17.66
C VAL A 92 -1.52 7.15 -16.49
N ILE A 93 -0.87 7.34 -15.34
CA ILE A 93 -1.19 6.59 -14.12
C ILE A 93 -2.63 6.88 -13.69
N ARG A 94 -3.04 8.15 -13.68
CA ARG A 94 -4.42 8.55 -13.32
C ARG A 94 -5.45 7.89 -14.24
N GLU A 95 -5.23 7.92 -15.55
CA GLU A 95 -6.11 7.25 -16.51
C GLU A 95 -6.21 5.73 -16.27
N ALA A 96 -5.08 5.08 -15.95
CA ALA A 96 -5.08 3.65 -15.62
C ALA A 96 -5.88 3.34 -14.35
N LEU A 97 -5.86 4.23 -13.35
CA LEU A 97 -6.62 4.11 -12.12
C LEU A 97 -8.12 4.31 -12.36
N GLU A 98 -8.49 5.31 -13.16
CA GLU A 98 -9.88 5.57 -13.56
C GLU A 98 -10.47 4.37 -14.33
N LYS A 99 -9.70 3.80 -15.27
CA LYS A 99 -10.09 2.57 -15.98
C LYS A 99 -10.25 1.35 -15.05
N ALA A 100 -9.53 1.31 -13.93
CA ALA A 100 -9.71 0.30 -12.90
C ALA A 100 -10.90 0.56 -11.98
N GLY A 101 -11.69 1.62 -12.24
CA GLY A 101 -12.85 2.00 -11.45
C GLY A 101 -12.49 2.66 -10.12
N VAL A 102 -11.31 3.29 -10.04
CA VAL A 102 -10.91 4.11 -8.89
C VAL A 102 -11.17 5.56 -9.27
N CYS A 103 -12.10 6.18 -8.57
CA CYS A 103 -12.33 7.61 -8.71
C CYS A 103 -11.12 8.36 -8.13
N CYS A 104 -10.36 9.05 -8.96
CA CYS A 104 -9.29 9.95 -8.54
C CYS A 104 -9.86 11.32 -8.11
N GLY A 105 -11.03 11.34 -7.50
CA GLY A 105 -11.75 12.51 -7.01
C GLY A 105 -12.06 12.37 -5.53
N GLU A 106 -12.40 13.46 -4.88
CA GLU A 106 -12.70 13.58 -3.46
C GLU A 106 -13.63 12.46 -2.96
N GLY A 107 -13.18 11.73 -1.94
CA GLY A 107 -14.08 11.03 -1.04
C GLY A 107 -14.25 9.53 -1.22
N GLU A 108 -13.23 8.75 -0.92
CA GLU A 108 -13.47 7.48 -0.23
C GLU A 108 -13.53 7.77 1.28
N PRO A 109 -14.39 7.07 2.04
CA PRO A 109 -14.53 7.35 3.46
C PRO A 109 -13.24 6.96 4.21
N THR A 110 -12.33 7.93 4.33
CA THR A 110 -11.44 7.93 5.48
C THR A 110 -12.30 7.85 6.73
N PRO A 111 -11.90 7.14 7.78
CA PRO A 111 -12.63 7.13 9.04
C PRO A 111 -13.03 8.55 9.41
N LYS A 112 -14.33 8.80 9.57
CA LYS A 112 -14.84 10.16 9.85
C LYS A 112 -14.24 10.64 11.17
N GLY A 113 -13.63 11.81 11.17
CA GLY A 113 -13.07 12.42 12.36
C GLY A 113 -11.67 12.97 12.15
N PRO A 114 -11.11 13.64 13.14
CA PRO A 114 -9.74 14.12 13.08
C PRO A 114 -8.76 12.94 12.95
N PRO A 115 -7.68 13.09 12.18
CA PRO A 115 -6.71 12.03 12.00
C PRO A 115 -5.96 11.72 13.29
N ILE A 116 -5.58 10.46 13.47
CA ILE A 116 -4.62 10.04 14.50
C ILE A 116 -3.27 10.71 14.17
N THR A 117 -2.65 11.30 15.17
CA THR A 117 -1.40 12.07 15.03
C THR A 117 -0.20 11.34 15.64
N LYS A 118 1.01 11.84 15.37
CA LYS A 118 2.22 11.36 16.07
C LYS A 118 2.15 11.62 17.57
N ALA A 119 1.51 12.71 17.99
CA ALA A 119 1.29 13.03 19.40
C ALA A 119 0.37 12.00 20.07
N ASP A 120 -0.65 11.51 19.37
CA ASP A 120 -1.53 10.45 19.86
C ASP A 120 -0.77 9.12 20.04
N LEU A 121 0.10 8.75 19.09
CA LEU A 121 0.97 7.58 19.26
C LEU A 121 1.92 7.74 20.46
N PHE A 122 2.43 8.94 20.69
CA PHE A 122 3.28 9.23 21.84
C PHE A 122 2.47 9.12 23.15
N ALA A 123 1.28 9.71 23.22
CA ALA A 123 0.38 9.65 24.36
C ALA A 123 -0.04 8.21 24.69
N ALA A 124 -0.27 7.38 23.66
CA ALA A 124 -0.54 5.94 23.82
C ALA A 124 0.72 5.11 24.16
N GLY A 125 1.89 5.75 24.27
CA GLY A 125 3.17 5.09 24.57
C GLY A 125 3.71 4.20 23.44
N LEU A 126 3.23 4.39 22.21
CA LEU A 126 3.62 3.59 21.04
C LEU A 126 4.81 4.19 20.28
N SER A 127 5.25 5.39 20.63
CA SER A 127 6.42 6.06 20.03
C SER A 127 7.15 6.96 21.03
N GLY A 128 8.43 7.23 20.80
CA GLY A 128 9.23 8.29 21.44
C GLY A 128 9.63 8.10 22.90
N GLY A 129 9.12 7.12 23.63
CA GLY A 129 9.44 6.88 25.03
C GLY A 129 10.14 5.54 25.27
N GLU A 130 10.69 5.38 26.48
CA GLU A 130 11.27 4.11 26.92
C GLU A 130 10.23 2.98 26.85
N GLY A 131 10.61 1.82 26.31
CA GLY A 131 9.71 0.68 26.13
C GLY A 131 8.65 0.84 25.03
N SER A 132 8.61 1.99 24.31
CA SER A 132 7.61 2.22 23.26
C SER A 132 7.68 1.20 22.11
N ALA A 133 8.87 0.71 21.79
CA ALA A 133 9.04 -0.33 20.77
C ALA A 133 8.36 -1.65 21.14
N ALA A 134 8.51 -2.09 22.40
CA ALA A 134 7.87 -3.31 22.90
C ALA A 134 6.34 -3.16 22.97
N ARG A 135 5.84 -2.01 23.45
CA ARG A 135 4.40 -1.72 23.48
C ARG A 135 3.80 -1.66 22.08
N ARG A 136 4.50 -1.00 21.13
CA ARG A 136 4.09 -0.96 19.73
C ARG A 136 4.02 -2.36 19.13
N LEU A 137 5.02 -3.19 19.35
CA LEU A 137 5.03 -4.58 18.88
C LEU A 137 3.83 -5.37 19.43
N ALA A 138 3.55 -5.29 20.73
CA ALA A 138 2.40 -5.93 21.33
C ALA A 138 1.07 -5.41 20.76
N PHE A 139 0.97 -4.11 20.49
CA PHE A 139 -0.20 -3.49 19.87
C PHE A 139 -0.38 -3.95 18.42
N GLN A 140 0.71 -3.99 17.64
CA GLN A 140 0.70 -4.52 16.27
C GLN A 140 0.22 -5.98 16.23
N LYS A 141 0.71 -6.83 17.14
CA LYS A 141 0.27 -8.22 17.25
C LYS A 141 -1.23 -8.34 17.53
N LYS A 142 -1.78 -7.51 18.43
CA LYS A 142 -3.23 -7.51 18.71
C LYS A 142 -4.08 -7.14 17.50
N LEU A 143 -3.54 -6.34 16.59
CA LEU A 143 -4.21 -5.91 15.37
C LEU A 143 -3.88 -6.78 14.15
N ASP A 144 -3.16 -7.87 14.32
CA ASP A 144 -2.63 -8.72 13.23
C ASP A 144 -1.87 -7.90 12.17
N LEU A 145 -1.04 -6.96 12.64
CA LEU A 145 -0.20 -6.12 11.80
C LEU A 145 1.24 -6.63 11.81
N PRO A 146 2.01 -6.40 10.72
CA PRO A 146 3.41 -6.78 10.63
C PRO A 146 4.25 -6.21 11.78
N GLU A 147 5.08 -7.04 12.40
CA GLU A 147 5.95 -6.65 13.51
C GLU A 147 6.99 -5.59 13.13
N ARG A 148 7.40 -5.58 11.85
CA ARG A 148 8.43 -4.66 11.31
C ARG A 148 7.93 -3.28 10.93
N LEU A 149 6.65 -2.96 11.15
CA LEU A 149 6.13 -1.64 10.85
C LEU A 149 6.82 -0.56 11.67
N SER A 150 7.27 0.48 11.00
CA SER A 150 7.75 1.70 11.64
C SER A 150 6.60 2.46 12.34
N PRO A 151 6.88 3.37 13.28
CA PRO A 151 5.84 4.23 13.86
C PRO A 151 5.04 5.01 12.80
N ASN A 152 5.70 5.49 11.74
CA ASN A 152 5.03 6.18 10.65
C ASN A 152 4.16 5.21 9.81
N GLY A 153 4.64 4.01 9.53
CA GLY A 153 3.85 2.98 8.84
C GLY A 153 2.63 2.56 9.64
N LEU A 154 2.79 2.36 10.95
CA LEU A 154 1.67 2.09 11.85
C LEU A 154 0.65 3.24 11.81
N LEU A 155 1.10 4.51 11.91
CA LEU A 155 0.23 5.67 11.87
C LEU A 155 -0.59 5.75 10.57
N GLN A 156 0.03 5.48 9.43
CA GLN A 156 -0.66 5.45 8.13
C GLN A 156 -1.76 4.37 8.10
N ILE A 157 -1.45 3.17 8.59
CA ILE A 157 -2.41 2.06 8.62
C ILE A 157 -3.57 2.38 9.58
N LEU A 158 -3.31 2.91 10.76
CA LEU A 158 -4.34 3.28 11.71
C LEU A 158 -5.29 4.33 11.11
N ASN A 159 -4.75 5.39 10.52
CA ASN A 159 -5.57 6.40 9.83
C ASN A 159 -6.36 5.86 8.66
N ALA A 160 -5.90 4.78 8.02
CA ALA A 160 -6.60 4.12 6.93
C ALA A 160 -7.70 3.16 7.40
N THR A 161 -7.64 2.66 8.63
CA THR A 161 -8.49 1.55 9.10
C THR A 161 -9.42 1.90 10.25
N MET A 162 -9.15 2.97 11.01
CA MET A 162 -9.95 3.33 12.17
C MET A 162 -9.98 4.85 12.41
N SER A 163 -11.03 5.33 13.08
CA SER A 163 -11.10 6.72 13.52
C SER A 163 -10.25 6.93 14.78
N ARG A 164 -9.95 8.21 15.08
CA ARG A 164 -9.23 8.57 16.30
C ARG A 164 -10.00 8.18 17.58
N GLU A 165 -11.33 8.22 17.55
CA GLU A 165 -12.19 7.79 18.66
C GLU A 165 -12.10 6.30 18.96
N VAL A 166 -11.90 5.48 17.93
CA VAL A 166 -11.71 4.02 18.08
C VAL A 166 -10.30 3.68 18.55
N PHE A 167 -9.33 4.57 18.30
CA PHE A 167 -7.94 4.38 18.72
C PHE A 167 -7.75 4.58 20.23
N PHE A 168 -8.49 5.46 20.87
CA PHE A 168 -8.49 5.73 22.31
C PHE A 168 -9.66 5.00 23.04
#